data_7217c200e84fc19b4e0a16b8bf33d284
#
_entry.id   7217c200e84fc19b4e0a16b8bf33d284
#
_cell.length_a   1.000
_cell.length_b   1.000
_cell.length_c   1.000
_cell.angle_alpha   90.00
_cell.angle_beta   90.00
_cell.angle_gamma   90.00
#
_symmetry.space_group_name_H-M   'P 1'
#
loop_
_entity.id
_entity.type
_entity.pdbx_description
1 polymer ?
#
loop_
_entity_poly.entity_id
_entity_poly.type
_entity_poly.pdbx_seq_one_letter_code
_entity_poly.pdbx_strand_id
1 'polypeptide(L)'
;MNVDATEQRIADNWPHICALDGDCLTGVVVVKPPTHLYHLFVRTDLQRNGLGTKLLAMADDWCVNKSGIPLATVNSSLNAVHVYRRFGFDTDGPVIDTGGVKHQPMVRPIAG
;
A
#
# COMPACT_ATOMS: atom_id res chain seq x y z
N MET A 1 17.60 2.53 -12.97
CA MET A 1 17.66 2.75 -11.53
C MET A 1 17.56 1.42 -10.81
N ASN A 2 18.56 1.11 -9.99
CA ASN A 2 18.54 -0.10 -9.19
C ASN A 2 17.86 0.22 -7.86
N VAL A 3 16.68 -0.35 -7.67
CA VAL A 3 15.93 -0.17 -6.44
C VAL A 3 15.88 -1.51 -5.73
N ASP A 4 16.50 -1.57 -4.55
CA ASP A 4 16.41 -2.73 -3.69
C ASP A 4 15.22 -2.54 -2.75
N ALA A 5 14.38 -3.56 -2.67
CA ALA A 5 13.26 -3.56 -1.76
C ALA A 5 13.49 -4.60 -0.67
N THR A 6 13.39 -4.17 0.57
CA THR A 6 13.60 -5.02 1.74
C THR A 6 12.42 -4.92 2.70
N GLU A 7 12.08 -6.05 3.32
CA GLU A 7 11.09 -6.07 4.38
C GLU A 7 11.75 -5.76 5.71
N GLN A 8 11.16 -4.83 6.46
CA GLN A 8 11.54 -4.56 7.84
C GLN A 8 10.29 -4.60 8.70
N ARG A 9 10.43 -5.06 9.93
CA ARG A 9 9.34 -5.02 10.91
C ARG A 9 9.66 -3.99 11.96
N ILE A 10 8.80 -2.99 12.02
CA ILE A 10 8.88 -1.91 12.99
C ILE A 10 7.74 -2.10 13.99
N ALA A 11 7.53 -1.20 14.91
CA ALA A 11 6.52 -1.28 15.98
C ALA A 11 5.25 -2.05 15.56
N ASP A 12 4.69 -2.84 16.46
CA ASP A 12 3.50 -3.68 16.28
C ASP A 12 3.69 -4.86 15.31
N ASN A 13 4.93 -5.15 14.90
CA ASN A 13 5.25 -6.23 13.97
C ASN A 13 4.59 -6.10 12.59
N TRP A 14 4.21 -4.89 12.20
CA TRP A 14 3.68 -4.67 10.86
C TRP A 14 4.82 -4.65 9.85
N PRO A 15 4.69 -5.40 8.74
CA PRO A 15 5.74 -5.39 7.74
C PRO A 15 5.83 -4.05 7.02
N HIS A 16 7.05 -3.56 6.88
CA HIS A 16 7.39 -2.39 6.10
C HIS A 16 8.28 -2.86 4.97
N ILE A 17 7.83 -2.73 3.74
CA ILE A 17 8.64 -3.07 2.56
C ILE A 17 9.16 -1.76 2.00
N CYS A 18 10.47 -1.59 2.10
CA CYS A 18 11.13 -0.34 1.74
C CYS A 18 11.86 -0.49 0.41
N ALA A 19 11.72 0.51 -0.45
CA ALA A 19 12.49 0.61 -1.67
C ALA A 19 13.63 1.59 -1.43
N LEU A 20 14.85 1.17 -1.72
CA LEU A 20 16.05 1.95 -1.50
C LEU A 20 16.81 2.14 -2.81
N ASP A 21 17.36 3.33 -3.00
CA ASP A 21 18.35 3.62 -4.03
C ASP A 21 19.63 4.00 -3.29
N GLY A 22 20.55 3.03 -3.17
CA GLY A 22 21.67 3.16 -2.25
C GLY A 22 21.15 3.27 -0.81
N ASP A 23 21.47 4.37 -0.12
CA ASP A 23 20.99 4.65 1.24
C ASP A 23 19.73 5.52 1.25
N CYS A 24 19.21 5.89 0.09
CA CYS A 24 18.06 6.80 0.00
C CYS A 24 16.75 6.02 -0.06
N LEU A 25 15.84 6.31 0.86
CA LEU A 25 14.48 5.74 0.81
C LEU A 25 13.72 6.37 -0.35
N THR A 26 13.27 5.54 -1.29
CA THR A 26 12.51 5.97 -2.46
C THR A 26 11.03 5.65 -2.37
N GLY A 27 10.67 4.70 -1.52
CA GLY A 27 9.28 4.34 -1.29
C GLY A 27 9.14 3.37 -0.14
N VAL A 28 7.94 3.26 0.37
CA VAL A 28 7.62 2.30 1.42
C VAL A 28 6.15 1.90 1.31
N VAL A 29 5.89 0.63 1.55
CA VAL A 29 4.54 0.13 1.74
C VAL A 29 4.45 -0.53 3.11
N VAL A 30 3.41 -0.22 3.86
CA VAL A 30 3.16 -0.76 5.19
C VAL A 30 1.87 -1.56 5.16
N VAL A 31 1.92 -2.78 5.65
CA VAL A 31 0.76 -3.65 5.75
C VAL A 31 0.35 -3.78 7.20
N LYS A 32 -0.92 -3.51 7.47
CA LYS A 32 -1.53 -3.86 8.75
C LYS A 32 -2.11 -5.27 8.60
N PRO A 33 -1.56 -6.25 9.30
CA PRO A 33 -2.06 -7.62 9.15
C PRO A 33 -3.56 -7.73 9.43
N PRO A 34 -4.27 -8.65 8.78
CA PRO A 34 -3.72 -9.59 7.81
C PRO A 34 -3.59 -9.05 6.38
N THR A 35 -4.46 -8.15 5.90
CA THR A 35 -4.52 -7.78 4.48
C THR A 35 -4.92 -6.33 4.26
N HIS A 36 -4.63 -5.46 5.22
CA HIS A 36 -4.95 -4.03 5.10
C HIS A 36 -3.72 -3.24 4.66
N LEU A 37 -3.86 -2.51 3.57
CA LEU A 37 -2.82 -1.56 3.15
C LEU A 37 -2.90 -0.33 4.04
N TYR A 38 -1.92 -0.19 4.94
CA TYR A 38 -1.91 0.90 5.90
C TYR A 38 -1.31 2.17 5.32
N HIS A 39 -0.23 2.05 4.56
CA HIS A 39 0.49 3.20 4.02
C HIS A 39 1.25 2.80 2.75
N LEU A 40 1.18 3.65 1.74
CA LEU A 40 1.99 3.54 0.54
C LEU A 40 2.56 4.91 0.22
N PHE A 41 3.89 5.01 0.22
CA PHE A 41 4.59 6.23 -0.11
C PHE A 41 5.60 5.96 -1.22
N VAL A 42 5.63 6.85 -2.22
CA VAL A 42 6.64 6.85 -3.26
C VAL A 42 7.14 8.29 -3.40
N ARG A 43 8.46 8.45 -3.41
CA ARG A 43 9.07 9.78 -3.59
C ARG A 43 8.56 10.44 -4.87
N THR A 44 8.28 11.73 -4.80
CA THR A 44 7.56 12.45 -5.86
C THR A 44 8.24 12.34 -7.24
N ASP A 45 9.57 12.40 -7.28
CA ASP A 45 10.33 12.29 -8.53
C ASP A 45 10.32 10.86 -9.14
N LEU A 46 9.85 9.87 -8.37
CA LEU A 46 9.76 8.46 -8.80
C LEU A 46 8.32 7.99 -8.98
N GLN A 47 7.33 8.83 -8.72
CA GLN A 47 5.96 8.53 -9.07
C GLN A 47 5.85 8.42 -10.58
N ARG A 48 5.04 7.50 -11.07
CA ARG A 48 4.86 7.15 -12.49
C ARG A 48 5.96 6.28 -13.10
N ASN A 49 6.98 5.89 -12.32
CA ASN A 49 8.02 4.95 -12.79
C ASN A 49 7.71 3.50 -12.42
N GLY A 50 6.48 3.21 -11.97
CA GLY A 50 6.07 1.85 -11.63
C GLY A 50 6.53 1.38 -10.27
N LEU A 51 7.18 2.23 -9.46
CA LEU A 51 7.66 1.82 -8.15
C LEU A 51 6.51 1.51 -7.20
N GLY A 52 5.44 2.31 -7.22
CA GLY A 52 4.25 2.03 -6.42
C GLY A 52 3.61 0.69 -6.77
N THR A 53 3.54 0.38 -8.06
CA THR A 53 3.04 -0.91 -8.55
C THR A 53 3.90 -2.06 -8.05
N LYS A 54 5.22 -1.90 -8.11
CA LYS A 54 6.16 -2.92 -7.64
C LYS A 54 6.03 -3.15 -6.14
N LEU A 55 5.98 -2.08 -5.35
CA LEU A 55 5.82 -2.18 -3.89
C LEU A 55 4.49 -2.83 -3.54
N LEU A 56 3.42 -2.47 -4.24
CA LEU A 56 2.11 -3.06 -3.99
C LEU A 56 2.10 -4.56 -4.32
N ALA A 57 2.76 -4.95 -5.43
CA ALA A 57 2.88 -6.37 -5.79
C ALA A 57 3.64 -7.16 -4.72
N MET A 58 4.70 -6.58 -4.15
CA MET A 58 5.45 -7.21 -3.07
C MET A 58 4.60 -7.34 -1.80
N ALA A 59 3.79 -6.34 -1.48
CA ALA A 59 2.87 -6.40 -0.36
C ALA A 59 1.79 -7.47 -0.58
N ASP A 60 1.27 -7.58 -1.81
CA ASP A 60 0.33 -8.64 -2.17
C ASP A 60 0.94 -10.02 -1.96
N ASP A 61 2.18 -10.21 -2.40
CA ASP A 61 2.89 -11.50 -2.23
C ASP A 61 3.07 -11.82 -0.74
N TRP A 62 3.42 -10.82 0.06
CA TRP A 62 3.55 -11.02 1.50
C TRP A 62 2.21 -11.47 2.11
N CYS A 63 1.12 -10.80 1.74
CA CYS A 63 -0.22 -11.14 2.25
C CYS A 63 -0.64 -12.55 1.83
N VAL A 64 -0.40 -12.92 0.57
CA VAL A 64 -0.72 -14.26 0.06
C VAL A 64 0.06 -15.32 0.83
N ASN A 65 1.34 -15.08 1.10
CA ASN A 65 2.18 -16.03 1.83
C ASN A 65 1.75 -16.18 3.29
N LYS A 66 1.23 -15.13 3.90
CA LYS A 66 0.85 -15.14 5.33
C LYS A 66 -0.61 -15.49 5.56
N SER A 67 -1.51 -15.08 4.67
CA SER A 67 -2.95 -15.15 4.88
C SER A 67 -3.70 -15.86 3.76
N GLY A 68 -3.03 -16.20 2.67
CA GLY A 68 -3.64 -16.87 1.53
C GLY A 68 -4.36 -15.94 0.55
N ILE A 69 -4.46 -14.65 0.84
CA ILE A 69 -5.12 -13.67 -0.02
C ILE A 69 -4.26 -12.40 -0.12
N PRO A 70 -4.36 -11.65 -1.24
CA PRO A 70 -3.63 -10.39 -1.39
C PRO A 70 -4.24 -9.28 -0.53
N LEU A 71 -3.66 -8.09 -0.60
CA LEU A 71 -4.22 -6.91 0.05
C LEU A 71 -5.69 -6.76 -0.33
N ALA A 72 -6.55 -6.60 0.66
CA ALA A 72 -8.00 -6.56 0.46
C ALA A 72 -8.62 -5.20 0.75
N THR A 73 -8.04 -4.41 1.64
CA THR A 73 -8.62 -3.13 2.07
C THR A 73 -7.56 -2.03 2.13
N VAL A 74 -8.01 -0.80 1.97
CA VAL A 74 -7.18 0.40 2.16
C VAL A 74 -8.07 1.56 2.59
N ASN A 75 -7.53 2.45 3.41
CA ASN A 75 -8.15 3.74 3.70
C ASN A 75 -7.38 4.80 2.91
N SER A 76 -7.96 5.24 1.80
CA SER A 76 -7.30 6.15 0.88
C SER A 76 -7.48 7.61 1.29
N SER A 77 -6.46 8.44 1.13
CA SER A 77 -6.68 9.87 1.07
C SER A 77 -7.62 10.18 -0.10
N LEU A 78 -8.35 11.29 -0.03
CA LEU A 78 -9.30 11.63 -1.09
C LEU A 78 -8.59 11.83 -2.44
N ASN A 79 -7.35 12.32 -2.41
CA ASN A 79 -6.58 12.56 -3.62
C ASN A 79 -6.04 11.28 -4.27
N ALA A 80 -5.96 10.20 -3.54
CA ALA A 80 -5.37 8.95 -4.02
C ALA A 80 -6.40 7.90 -4.46
N VAL A 81 -7.69 8.19 -4.34
CA VAL A 81 -8.75 7.24 -4.70
C VAL A 81 -8.57 6.72 -6.14
N HIS A 82 -8.28 7.61 -7.08
CA HIS A 82 -8.09 7.22 -8.48
C HIS A 82 -6.88 6.30 -8.66
N VAL A 83 -5.84 6.46 -7.84
CA VAL A 83 -4.66 5.60 -7.89
C VAL A 83 -5.02 4.19 -7.43
N TYR A 84 -5.73 4.06 -6.32
CA TYR A 84 -6.11 2.75 -5.81
C TYR A 84 -7.12 2.04 -6.70
N ARG A 85 -7.98 2.79 -7.42
CA ARG A 85 -8.85 2.20 -8.43
C ARG A 85 -8.06 1.52 -9.53
N ARG A 86 -6.93 2.08 -9.94
CA ARG A 86 -6.05 1.44 -10.92
C ARG A 86 -5.48 0.12 -10.42
N PHE A 87 -5.33 -0.02 -9.09
CA PHE A 87 -4.85 -1.27 -8.49
C PHE A 87 -5.98 -2.26 -8.22
N GLY A 88 -7.21 -1.95 -8.60
CA GLY A 88 -8.34 -2.84 -8.46
C GLY A 88 -9.18 -2.64 -7.21
N PHE A 89 -8.88 -1.61 -6.41
CA PHE A 89 -9.72 -1.25 -5.27
C PHE A 89 -10.93 -0.43 -5.73
N ASP A 90 -12.03 -0.56 -5.01
CA ASP A 90 -13.22 0.25 -5.21
C ASP A 90 -13.68 0.83 -3.89
N THR A 91 -14.48 1.89 -3.95
CA THR A 91 -14.97 2.54 -2.73
C THR A 91 -15.90 1.63 -1.96
N ASP A 92 -15.77 1.68 -0.64
CA ASP A 92 -16.59 0.91 0.29
C ASP A 92 -17.24 1.87 1.29
N GLY A 93 -18.46 2.29 0.99
CA GLY A 93 -19.21 3.20 1.82
C GLY A 93 -18.80 4.66 1.68
N PRO A 94 -19.29 5.53 2.55
CA PRO A 94 -19.03 6.96 2.48
C PRO A 94 -17.64 7.33 2.97
N VAL A 95 -17.21 8.55 2.65
CA VAL A 95 -16.03 9.17 3.21
C VAL A 95 -16.18 9.28 4.73
N ILE A 96 -15.14 8.92 5.45
CA ILE A 96 -15.09 9.02 6.91
C ILE A 96 -14.26 10.24 7.29
N ASP A 97 -14.78 11.05 8.20
CA ASP A 97 -14.08 12.21 8.76
C ASP A 97 -13.77 11.92 10.22
N THR A 98 -12.49 11.86 10.56
CA THR A 98 -12.02 11.64 11.92
C THR A 98 -11.21 12.86 12.36
N GLY A 99 -11.87 13.77 13.08
CA GLY A 99 -11.18 14.95 13.61
C GLY A 99 -10.63 15.89 12.53
N GLY A 100 -11.32 16.00 11.39
CA GLY A 100 -10.89 16.84 10.28
C GLY A 100 -10.01 16.12 9.24
N VAL A 101 -9.59 14.90 9.53
CA VAL A 101 -8.86 14.07 8.56
C VAL A 101 -9.86 13.17 7.86
N LYS A 102 -9.97 13.32 6.54
CA LYS A 102 -10.92 12.57 5.71
C LYS A 102 -10.22 11.46 4.98
N HIS A 103 -10.86 10.29 4.95
CA HIS A 103 -10.39 9.17 4.15
C HIS A 103 -11.55 8.42 3.53
N GLN A 104 -11.27 7.74 2.42
CA GLN A 104 -12.21 6.90 1.72
C GLN A 104 -11.83 5.43 1.94
N PRO A 105 -12.67 4.67 2.66
CA PRO A 105 -12.46 3.23 2.74
C PRO A 105 -12.64 2.59 1.37
N MET A 106 -11.75 1.67 1.04
CA MET A 106 -11.80 0.97 -0.24
C MET A 106 -11.54 -0.52 -0.03
N VAL A 107 -12.14 -1.33 -0.88
CA VAL A 107 -11.95 -2.78 -0.88
C VAL A 107 -11.55 -3.24 -2.26
N ARG A 108 -10.78 -4.32 -2.32
CA ARG A 108 -10.45 -4.98 -3.57
C ARG A 108 -11.16 -6.33 -3.60
N PRO A 109 -12.04 -6.55 -4.61
CA PRO A 109 -12.69 -7.85 -4.74
C PRO A 109 -11.64 -8.94 -4.94
N ILE A 110 -11.80 -10.02 -4.19
CA ILE A 110 -10.92 -11.17 -4.34
C ILE A 110 -11.61 -12.09 -5.34
N ALA A 111 -10.94 -12.27 -6.50
CA ALA A 111 -11.40 -13.21 -7.49
C ALA A 111 -11.26 -14.61 -6.89
N GLY A 112 -12.39 -15.21 -6.62
CA GLY A 112 -12.45 -16.55 -6.04
C GLY A 112 -12.06 -17.60 -7.05
#